data_9a67e07c85aad2967008ba5cda34b568
#
_entry.id   9a67e07c85aad2967008ba5cda34b568
#
_cell.length_a   1.000
_cell.length_b   1.000
_cell.length_c   1.000
_cell.angle_alpha   90.00
_cell.angle_beta   90.00
_cell.angle_gamma   90.00
#
_symmetry.space_group_name_H-M   'P 1'
#
loop_
_entity.id
_entity.type
_entity.pdbx_description
1 polymer ?
#
loop_
_entity_poly.entity_id
_entity_poly.type
_entity_poly.pdbx_seq_one_letter_code
_entity_poly.pdbx_strand_id
1 'polypeptide(L)'
;MRVTIMSLARALQGVRVLDLSRLLPGPFLTMILADLGADVVKVEEPRRGDYMRDFPPRGNGPSGRYLTVNRNKRSVTMDLKDDRERERFLRMAERADVVVESFRPDVMDRLGVGYEALNGRNERIILCSISGYGQDGPYRDRAGHDINYLALAGVLGMSGQDADGPPALAGVQIADLGGGAMWAAIAILAALLDRDRTGLGTHLDISMTEGALAMLASEFGIVDAEPSTPTRGTGLLNGGAARYGVYETSDGKYLSVGALEPQFLGRLAAAVGLELRPGPGGDADLRRQLTGVIATKTRDEWARVLAEHDCCCEPVLELDELPDHALHRERGVFFEIPD
;
A
#
# COMPACT_ATOMS: atom_id res chain seq x y z
N MET A 1 20.14 -11.71 -13.77
CA MET A 1 20.37 -10.67 -12.75
C MET A 1 19.02 -10.33 -12.16
N ARG A 2 18.71 -10.74 -10.91
CA ARG A 2 17.41 -10.46 -10.28
C ARG A 2 17.40 -8.98 -9.89
N VAL A 3 16.53 -8.18 -10.49
CA VAL A 3 16.29 -6.79 -10.08
C VAL A 3 15.36 -6.83 -8.89
N THR A 4 15.92 -6.81 -7.68
CA THR A 4 15.18 -6.55 -6.45
C THR A 4 15.34 -5.07 -6.09
N ILE A 5 14.49 -4.51 -5.26
CA ILE A 5 14.66 -3.15 -4.70
C ILE A 5 16.06 -2.99 -4.11
N MET A 6 16.64 -4.04 -3.52
CA MET A 6 18.02 -4.05 -3.01
C MET A 6 19.08 -3.78 -4.09
N SER A 7 18.84 -4.09 -5.37
CA SER A 7 19.78 -3.75 -6.47
C SER A 7 19.75 -2.25 -6.80
N LEU A 8 18.77 -1.51 -6.32
CA LEU A 8 18.57 -0.08 -6.51
C LEU A 8 18.94 0.74 -5.26
N ALA A 9 19.61 0.15 -4.26
CA ALA A 9 19.96 0.82 -3.00
C ALA A 9 20.87 2.07 -3.17
N ARG A 10 21.30 2.40 -4.39
CA ARG A 10 22.04 3.61 -4.74
C ARG A 10 21.32 4.49 -5.77
N ALA A 11 20.10 4.15 -6.15
CA ALA A 11 19.38 4.85 -7.21
C ALA A 11 19.14 6.33 -6.85
N LEU A 12 18.90 6.60 -5.57
CA LEU A 12 18.70 7.95 -5.03
C LEU A 12 19.92 8.46 -4.23
N GLN A 13 21.12 7.91 -4.47
CA GLN A 13 22.32 8.40 -3.81
C GLN A 13 22.55 9.88 -4.13
N GLY A 14 22.67 10.71 -3.08
CA GLY A 14 22.81 12.17 -3.20
C GLY A 14 21.50 12.94 -3.09
N VAL A 15 20.34 12.28 -3.20
CA VAL A 15 19.03 12.89 -2.95
C VAL A 15 18.83 13.05 -1.44
N ARG A 16 18.46 14.26 -1.00
CA ARG A 16 18.22 14.62 0.40
C ARG A 16 16.74 14.87 0.64
N VAL A 17 16.18 14.17 1.62
CA VAL A 17 14.74 14.22 1.96
C VAL A 17 14.57 14.71 3.40
N LEU A 18 13.75 15.72 3.60
CA LEU A 18 13.26 16.14 4.91
C LEU A 18 11.84 15.56 5.12
N ASP A 19 11.70 14.70 6.10
CA ASP A 19 10.46 13.97 6.40
C ASP A 19 9.78 14.58 7.65
N LEU A 20 8.72 15.37 7.44
CA LEU A 20 7.87 15.92 8.50
C LEU A 20 6.62 15.07 8.75
N SER A 21 6.47 13.98 8.01
CA SER A 21 5.29 13.14 8.08
C SER A 21 5.20 12.32 9.39
N ARG A 22 4.03 11.79 9.68
CA ARG A 22 3.74 11.00 10.88
C ARG A 22 2.88 9.78 10.53
N LEU A 23 2.84 8.84 11.47
CA LEU A 23 2.03 7.62 11.39
C LEU A 23 2.48 6.70 10.24
N LEU A 24 1.62 6.49 9.21
CA LEU A 24 1.86 5.42 8.26
C LEU A 24 2.24 5.88 6.83
N PRO A 25 1.43 6.67 6.09
CA PRO A 25 1.68 6.87 4.66
C PRO A 25 3.00 7.57 4.37
N GLY A 26 3.29 8.70 5.02
CA GLY A 26 4.53 9.45 4.82
C GLY A 26 5.77 8.71 5.29
N PRO A 27 5.81 8.15 6.51
CA PRO A 27 6.93 7.33 6.95
C PRO A 27 7.20 6.12 6.06
N PHE A 28 6.18 5.44 5.55
CA PHE A 28 6.35 4.33 4.61
C PHE A 28 6.93 4.80 3.27
N LEU A 29 6.43 5.92 2.74
CA LEU A 29 7.01 6.56 1.55
C LEU A 29 8.51 6.87 1.74
N THR A 30 8.85 7.57 2.81
CA THR A 30 10.24 8.02 3.03
C THR A 30 11.16 6.86 3.40
N MET A 31 10.64 5.76 3.94
CA MET A 31 11.36 4.49 4.05
C MET A 31 11.71 3.91 2.66
N ILE A 32 10.76 3.93 1.71
CA ILE A 32 11.04 3.47 0.33
C ILE A 32 12.16 4.32 -0.28
N LEU A 33 12.12 5.65 -0.12
CA LEU A 33 13.17 6.52 -0.64
C LEU A 33 14.52 6.25 0.04
N ALA A 34 14.55 5.99 1.35
CA ALA A 34 15.75 5.61 2.08
C ALA A 34 16.31 4.26 1.64
N ASP A 35 15.46 3.25 1.42
CA ASP A 35 15.86 1.93 0.89
C ASP A 35 16.43 2.05 -0.54
N LEU A 36 16.02 3.06 -1.30
CA LEU A 36 16.59 3.39 -2.61
C LEU A 36 17.88 4.25 -2.54
N GLY A 37 18.34 4.59 -1.34
CA GLY A 37 19.61 5.27 -1.10
C GLY A 37 19.54 6.77 -0.87
N ALA A 38 18.34 7.35 -0.72
CA ALA A 38 18.20 8.75 -0.33
C ALA A 38 18.67 8.99 1.11
N ASP A 39 19.24 10.17 1.38
CA ASP A 39 19.58 10.63 2.73
C ASP A 39 18.34 11.25 3.36
N VAL A 40 17.63 10.49 4.19
CA VAL A 40 16.37 10.90 4.81
C VAL A 40 16.60 11.36 6.24
N VAL A 41 16.17 12.59 6.54
CA VAL A 41 16.14 13.16 7.89
C VAL A 41 14.69 13.38 8.31
N LYS A 42 14.24 12.59 9.29
CA LYS A 42 12.92 12.77 9.91
C LYS A 42 12.97 13.93 10.89
N VAL A 43 12.10 14.91 10.69
CA VAL A 43 11.97 16.11 11.54
C VAL A 43 10.76 15.93 12.45
N GLU A 44 11.01 15.85 13.75
CA GLU A 44 9.99 15.56 14.74
C GLU A 44 9.81 16.72 15.73
N GLU A 45 8.58 16.96 16.16
CA GLU A 45 8.33 17.97 17.19
C GLU A 45 8.89 17.51 18.56
N PRO A 46 9.36 18.45 19.43
CA PRO A 46 10.14 18.08 20.62
C PRO A 46 9.42 17.29 21.70
N ARG A 47 8.09 17.46 21.82
CA ARG A 47 7.35 16.91 22.96
C ARG A 47 6.97 15.45 22.78
N ARG A 48 6.46 15.12 21.60
CA ARG A 48 5.84 13.83 21.34
C ARG A 48 6.43 13.10 20.12
N GLY A 49 7.00 13.86 19.17
CA GLY A 49 7.49 13.31 17.93
C GLY A 49 6.38 12.69 17.09
N ASP A 50 6.70 11.58 16.42
CA ASP A 50 5.72 10.74 15.75
C ASP A 50 5.03 9.82 16.78
N TYR A 51 3.70 9.94 16.93
CA TYR A 51 2.97 9.15 17.95
C TYR A 51 2.99 7.65 17.66
N MET A 52 3.38 7.20 16.49
CA MET A 52 3.59 5.77 16.21
C MET A 52 4.69 5.17 17.10
N ARG A 53 5.58 6.00 17.65
CA ARG A 53 6.57 5.57 18.65
C ARG A 53 5.92 4.91 19.88
N ASP A 54 4.70 5.37 20.21
CA ASP A 54 3.96 4.96 21.42
C ASP A 54 2.90 3.88 21.16
N PHE A 55 2.69 3.45 19.91
CA PHE A 55 1.67 2.44 19.60
C PHE A 55 2.07 1.05 20.13
N PRO A 56 1.15 0.34 20.78
CA PRO A 56 1.41 -1.04 21.21
C PRO A 56 1.47 -2.00 19.99
N PRO A 57 2.19 -3.15 20.11
CA PRO A 57 3.02 -3.51 21.26
C PRO A 57 4.36 -2.76 21.27
N ARG A 58 4.82 -2.44 22.48
CA ARG A 58 6.12 -1.79 22.72
C ARG A 58 7.04 -2.74 23.47
N GLY A 59 8.31 -2.79 23.06
CA GLY A 59 9.40 -3.36 23.84
C GLY A 59 10.04 -2.31 24.75
N ASN A 60 11.33 -2.39 24.96
CA ASN A 60 12.11 -1.42 25.74
C ASN A 60 12.42 -0.10 25.00
N GLY A 61 11.85 0.10 23.82
CA GLY A 61 12.09 1.24 22.95
C GLY A 61 10.81 1.71 22.23
N PRO A 62 10.95 2.38 21.08
CA PRO A 62 9.84 2.71 20.20
C PRO A 62 9.09 1.46 19.74
N SER A 63 7.84 1.62 19.29
CA SER A 63 7.05 0.49 18.79
C SER A 63 7.69 -0.17 17.58
N GLY A 64 7.50 -1.47 17.42
CA GLY A 64 7.96 -2.21 16.23
C GLY A 64 7.39 -1.62 14.94
N ARG A 65 6.16 -1.11 14.95
CA ARG A 65 5.54 -0.43 13.81
C ARG A 65 6.31 0.82 13.39
N TYR A 66 6.75 1.62 14.36
CA TYR A 66 7.57 2.81 14.10
C TYR A 66 8.92 2.40 13.51
N LEU A 67 9.61 1.44 14.12
CA LEU A 67 10.94 0.99 13.69
C LEU A 67 10.91 0.44 12.25
N THR A 68 9.89 -0.33 11.92
CA THR A 68 9.75 -0.93 10.59
C THR A 68 9.67 0.12 9.48
N VAL A 69 8.86 1.17 9.64
CA VAL A 69 8.64 2.19 8.59
C VAL A 69 9.61 3.38 8.68
N ASN A 70 10.53 3.38 9.66
CA ASN A 70 11.52 4.46 9.81
C ASN A 70 12.98 3.96 9.74
N ARG A 71 13.20 2.72 9.28
CA ARG A 71 14.57 2.24 9.05
C ARG A 71 15.31 3.10 8.03
N ASN A 72 16.64 3.11 8.10
CA ASN A 72 17.54 3.87 7.23
C ASN A 72 17.37 5.40 7.28
N LYS A 73 16.65 5.93 8.28
CA LYS A 73 16.47 7.37 8.48
C LYS A 73 17.29 7.86 9.66
N ARG A 74 17.71 9.11 9.58
CA ARG A 74 18.16 9.89 10.74
C ARG A 74 16.99 10.67 11.29
N SER A 75 17.00 11.02 12.57
CA SER A 75 15.97 11.85 13.20
C SER A 75 16.58 13.08 13.83
N VAL A 76 15.87 14.20 13.77
CA VAL A 76 16.17 15.44 14.46
C VAL A 76 14.89 16.01 15.06
N THR A 77 15.02 16.61 16.23
CA THR A 77 13.90 17.26 16.91
C THR A 77 13.94 18.77 16.60
N MET A 78 12.80 19.33 16.16
CA MET A 78 12.65 20.77 15.87
C MET A 78 11.25 21.27 16.23
N ASP A 79 11.17 22.39 16.94
CA ASP A 79 9.91 23.12 17.14
C ASP A 79 9.76 24.21 16.03
N LEU A 80 9.04 23.87 14.98
CA LEU A 80 8.82 24.81 13.86
C LEU A 80 7.96 26.03 14.24
N LYS A 81 7.44 26.11 15.46
CA LYS A 81 6.80 27.31 16.02
C LYS A 81 7.82 28.30 16.60
N ASP A 82 9.00 27.83 16.96
CA ASP A 82 10.12 28.68 17.36
C ASP A 82 10.79 29.27 16.10
N ASP A 83 10.95 30.58 16.07
CA ASP A 83 11.48 31.30 14.92
C ASP A 83 12.91 30.89 14.54
N ARG A 84 13.75 30.54 15.54
CA ARG A 84 15.14 30.12 15.32
C ARG A 84 15.20 28.70 14.73
N GLU A 85 14.35 27.84 15.24
CA GLU A 85 14.31 26.46 14.75
C GLU A 85 13.67 26.38 13.37
N ARG A 86 12.62 27.19 13.11
CA ARG A 86 12.05 27.34 11.77
C ARG A 86 13.11 27.85 10.77
N GLU A 87 13.89 28.84 11.12
CA GLU A 87 14.96 29.33 10.24
C GLU A 87 16.06 28.27 10.03
N ARG A 88 16.35 27.43 11.02
CA ARG A 88 17.24 26.27 10.85
C ARG A 88 16.67 25.26 9.85
N PHE A 89 15.38 24.97 9.94
CA PHE A 89 14.69 24.09 9.00
C PHE A 89 14.76 24.64 7.57
N LEU A 90 14.46 25.93 7.36
CA LEU A 90 14.54 26.56 6.06
C LEU A 90 15.96 26.50 5.47
N ARG A 91 17.01 26.66 6.29
CA ARG A 91 18.40 26.45 5.84
C ARG A 91 18.72 25.00 5.50
N MET A 92 18.05 24.02 6.12
CA MET A 92 18.17 22.61 5.69
C MET A 92 17.49 22.42 4.34
N ALA A 93 16.33 23.05 4.12
CA ALA A 93 15.58 22.99 2.87
C ALA A 93 16.34 23.60 1.68
N GLU A 94 17.21 24.61 1.89
CA GLU A 94 18.10 25.16 0.85
C GLU A 94 18.99 24.10 0.20
N ARG A 95 19.24 23.00 0.92
CA ARG A 95 20.11 21.89 0.47
C ARG A 95 19.37 20.59 0.29
N ALA A 96 18.07 20.57 0.54
CA ALA A 96 17.23 19.40 0.35
C ALA A 96 16.70 19.34 -1.09
N ASP A 97 16.37 18.13 -1.51
CA ASP A 97 15.76 17.85 -2.80
C ASP A 97 14.24 17.72 -2.67
N VAL A 98 13.82 17.10 -1.57
CA VAL A 98 12.40 16.77 -1.30
C VAL A 98 12.07 17.12 0.14
N VAL A 99 10.92 17.71 0.35
CA VAL A 99 10.25 17.82 1.65
C VAL A 99 8.97 17.00 1.58
N VAL A 100 8.76 16.11 2.54
CA VAL A 100 7.54 15.27 2.66
C VAL A 100 6.80 15.67 3.91
N GLU A 101 5.50 15.91 3.80
CA GLU A 101 4.63 16.18 4.94
C GLU A 101 3.30 15.43 4.83
N SER A 102 2.61 15.25 5.95
CA SER A 102 1.28 14.63 6.01
C SER A 102 0.38 15.33 7.02
N PHE A 103 0.46 16.64 7.08
CA PHE A 103 -0.41 17.46 7.91
C PHE A 103 -1.76 17.72 7.21
N ARG A 104 -2.65 18.37 7.89
CA ARG A 104 -3.83 18.95 7.24
C ARG A 104 -3.41 20.13 6.37
N PRO A 105 -4.15 20.43 5.30
CA PRO A 105 -3.89 21.61 4.47
C PRO A 105 -3.65 22.88 5.28
N ASP A 106 -2.84 23.79 4.75
CA ASP A 106 -2.42 25.05 5.35
C ASP A 106 -1.55 24.97 6.63
N VAL A 107 -1.29 23.76 7.17
CA VAL A 107 -0.45 23.65 8.38
C VAL A 107 0.99 24.09 8.08
N MET A 108 1.56 23.68 6.96
CA MET A 108 2.90 24.08 6.54
C MET A 108 3.00 25.61 6.36
N ASP A 109 1.97 26.22 5.75
CA ASP A 109 1.92 27.68 5.55
C ASP A 109 1.82 28.43 6.87
N ARG A 110 0.95 27.98 7.78
CA ARG A 110 0.85 28.55 9.14
C ARG A 110 2.13 28.43 9.96
N LEU A 111 2.92 27.39 9.71
CA LEU A 111 4.24 27.23 10.31
C LEU A 111 5.34 28.07 9.61
N GLY A 112 5.03 28.73 8.49
CA GLY A 112 5.98 29.51 7.70
C GLY A 112 7.00 28.66 6.92
N VAL A 113 6.65 27.41 6.63
CA VAL A 113 7.48 26.45 5.90
C VAL A 113 6.70 25.77 4.76
N GLY A 114 5.65 26.43 4.24
CA GLY A 114 4.89 26.00 3.07
C GLY A 114 5.68 26.14 1.77
N TYR A 115 5.06 25.74 0.65
CA TYR A 115 5.75 25.65 -0.64
C TYR A 115 6.40 26.97 -1.05
N GLU A 116 5.71 28.10 -0.93
CA GLU A 116 6.25 29.42 -1.30
C GLU A 116 7.49 29.79 -0.48
N ALA A 117 7.48 29.51 0.82
CA ALA A 117 8.63 29.75 1.69
C ALA A 117 9.82 28.84 1.35
N LEU A 118 9.56 27.59 1.02
CA LEU A 118 10.58 26.61 0.61
C LEU A 118 11.15 26.96 -0.77
N ASN A 119 10.28 27.24 -1.74
CA ASN A 119 10.64 27.55 -3.12
C ASN A 119 11.43 28.88 -3.20
N GLY A 120 11.08 29.85 -2.37
CA GLY A 120 11.82 31.10 -2.25
C GLY A 120 13.27 30.95 -1.72
N ARG A 121 13.59 29.81 -1.08
CA ARG A 121 14.95 29.45 -0.64
C ARG A 121 15.65 28.51 -1.61
N ASN A 122 14.88 27.68 -2.32
CA ASN A 122 15.39 26.67 -3.22
C ASN A 122 14.38 26.42 -4.34
N GLU A 123 14.56 27.02 -5.49
CA GLU A 123 13.67 26.89 -6.65
C GLU A 123 13.57 25.45 -7.17
N ARG A 124 14.49 24.57 -6.75
CA ARG A 124 14.54 23.17 -7.14
C ARG A 124 13.81 22.24 -6.15
N ILE A 125 13.25 22.79 -5.06
CA ILE A 125 12.63 21.98 -4.01
C ILE A 125 11.35 21.30 -4.49
N ILE A 126 11.19 20.03 -4.18
CA ILE A 126 9.95 19.30 -4.37
C ILE A 126 9.27 19.19 -3.00
N LEU A 127 8.09 19.78 -2.84
CA LEU A 127 7.23 19.55 -1.68
C LEU A 127 6.20 18.48 -2.03
N CYS A 128 6.13 17.41 -1.23
CA CYS A 128 5.13 16.36 -1.36
C CYS A 128 4.21 16.39 -0.14
N SER A 129 2.96 16.80 -0.35
CA SER A 129 1.90 16.84 0.66
C SER A 129 0.99 15.62 0.48
N ILE A 130 0.96 14.73 1.49
CA ILE A 130 0.06 13.57 1.49
C ILE A 130 -1.10 13.86 2.43
N SER A 131 -2.30 13.88 1.90
CA SER A 131 -3.52 14.15 2.68
C SER A 131 -4.61 13.12 2.39
N GLY A 132 -5.67 13.13 3.21
CA GLY A 132 -6.79 12.20 3.01
C GLY A 132 -7.57 12.48 1.74
N TYR A 133 -7.79 13.78 1.44
CA TYR A 133 -8.75 14.23 0.43
C TYR A 133 -8.20 15.29 -0.53
N GLY A 134 -6.88 15.52 -0.53
CA GLY A 134 -6.24 16.57 -1.32
C GLY A 134 -6.08 17.89 -0.57
N GLN A 135 -5.35 18.82 -1.18
CA GLN A 135 -5.06 20.15 -0.61
C GLN A 135 -6.20 21.15 -0.85
N ASP A 136 -7.16 20.82 -1.70
CA ASP A 136 -8.32 21.64 -2.02
C ASP A 136 -9.64 20.85 -1.97
N GLY A 137 -10.74 21.46 -2.44
CA GLY A 137 -12.05 20.83 -2.52
C GLY A 137 -12.82 20.78 -1.19
N PRO A 138 -14.08 20.27 -1.22
CA PRO A 138 -15.01 20.38 -0.09
C PRO A 138 -14.67 19.47 1.11
N TYR A 139 -13.74 18.54 0.95
CA TYR A 139 -13.34 17.59 1.99
C TYR A 139 -11.96 17.89 2.59
N ARG A 140 -11.24 18.89 2.08
CA ARG A 140 -9.85 19.18 2.48
C ARG A 140 -9.61 19.25 4.00
N ASP A 141 -10.58 19.80 4.73
CA ASP A 141 -10.47 20.01 6.18
C ASP A 141 -11.07 18.87 7.02
N ARG A 142 -11.58 17.81 6.37
CA ARG A 142 -12.16 16.68 7.09
C ARG A 142 -11.10 15.77 7.67
N ALA A 143 -11.37 15.27 8.87
CA ALA A 143 -10.58 14.19 9.46
C ALA A 143 -10.94 12.85 8.81
N GLY A 144 -9.96 11.97 8.67
CA GLY A 144 -10.17 10.62 8.17
C GLY A 144 -8.97 9.73 8.46
N HIS A 145 -9.22 8.46 8.30
CA HIS A 145 -8.22 7.39 8.26
C HIS A 145 -8.48 6.53 7.02
N ASP A 146 -7.61 5.60 6.74
CA ASP A 146 -7.66 4.69 5.59
C ASP A 146 -9.07 4.24 5.20
N ILE A 147 -9.83 3.72 6.17
CA ILE A 147 -11.20 3.24 5.94
C ILE A 147 -12.15 4.32 5.36
N ASN A 148 -11.98 5.59 5.78
CA ASN A 148 -12.80 6.69 5.28
C ASN A 148 -12.43 7.04 3.83
N TYR A 149 -11.15 6.97 3.50
CA TYR A 149 -10.65 7.20 2.15
C TYR A 149 -11.10 6.09 1.20
N LEU A 150 -11.00 4.83 1.63
CA LEU A 150 -11.50 3.67 0.87
C LEU A 150 -13.01 3.71 0.66
N ALA A 151 -13.77 4.21 1.66
CA ALA A 151 -15.22 4.34 1.55
C ALA A 151 -15.60 5.32 0.44
N LEU A 152 -14.98 6.51 0.40
CA LEU A 152 -15.24 7.53 -0.61
C LEU A 152 -14.62 7.20 -1.97
N ALA A 153 -13.53 6.45 -2.00
CA ALA A 153 -12.95 5.94 -3.25
C ALA A 153 -13.79 4.81 -3.90
N GLY A 154 -14.81 4.27 -3.22
CA GLY A 154 -15.59 3.15 -3.72
C GLY A 154 -14.97 1.76 -3.48
N VAL A 155 -13.69 1.68 -3.12
CA VAL A 155 -12.96 0.41 -2.89
C VAL A 155 -13.64 -0.41 -1.80
N LEU A 156 -14.01 0.23 -0.68
CA LEU A 156 -14.72 -0.45 0.41
C LEU A 156 -16.10 -0.98 -0.04
N GLY A 157 -16.79 -0.25 -0.91
CA GLY A 157 -18.08 -0.69 -1.50
C GLY A 157 -17.96 -1.93 -2.37
N MET A 158 -16.79 -2.16 -2.98
CA MET A 158 -16.47 -3.35 -3.80
C MET A 158 -15.91 -4.52 -2.99
N SER A 159 -15.53 -4.30 -1.72
CA SER A 159 -14.91 -5.30 -0.84
C SER A 159 -15.95 -6.06 -0.03
N GLY A 160 -15.95 -7.39 -0.11
CA GLY A 160 -16.89 -8.27 0.61
C GLY A 160 -17.30 -9.48 -0.23
N GLN A 161 -17.93 -10.44 0.42
CA GLN A 161 -18.28 -11.72 -0.21
C GLN A 161 -19.62 -11.67 -0.94
N ASP A 162 -20.57 -10.86 -0.43
CA ASP A 162 -21.96 -10.83 -0.90
C ASP A 162 -22.41 -9.40 -1.16
N ALA A 163 -23.25 -9.20 -2.19
CA ALA A 163 -23.86 -7.92 -2.52
C ALA A 163 -24.67 -7.35 -1.35
N ASP A 164 -25.42 -8.19 -0.66
CA ASP A 164 -26.31 -7.85 0.45
C ASP A 164 -25.61 -7.85 1.82
N GLY A 165 -24.38 -8.37 1.88
CA GLY A 165 -23.58 -8.41 3.10
C GLY A 165 -22.86 -7.08 3.39
N PRO A 166 -22.28 -6.91 4.59
CA PRO A 166 -21.48 -5.73 4.92
C PRO A 166 -20.19 -5.69 4.08
N PRO A 167 -19.68 -4.48 3.79
CA PRO A 167 -18.32 -4.34 3.25
C PRO A 167 -17.28 -4.98 4.18
N ALA A 168 -16.30 -5.66 3.60
CA ALA A 168 -15.18 -6.24 4.33
C ALA A 168 -14.00 -5.29 4.39
N LEU A 169 -13.34 -5.24 5.55
CA LEU A 169 -12.09 -4.49 5.71
C LEU A 169 -10.93 -5.29 5.11
N ALA A 170 -10.04 -4.58 4.42
CA ALA A 170 -8.74 -5.15 4.05
C ALA A 170 -7.86 -5.36 5.30
N GLY A 171 -7.02 -6.39 5.28
CA GLY A 171 -6.06 -6.65 6.35
C GLY A 171 -4.91 -5.62 6.44
N VAL A 172 -4.81 -4.71 5.47
CA VAL A 172 -3.80 -3.66 5.38
C VAL A 172 -4.45 -2.34 4.98
N GLN A 173 -3.76 -1.22 5.21
CA GLN A 173 -4.21 0.13 4.90
C GLN A 173 -3.94 0.45 3.42
N ILE A 174 -4.89 0.12 2.54
CA ILE A 174 -4.74 0.23 1.08
C ILE A 174 -4.68 1.70 0.65
N ALA A 175 -5.51 2.58 1.22
CA ALA A 175 -5.47 4.00 0.86
C ALA A 175 -4.18 4.67 1.35
N ASP A 176 -3.75 4.40 2.59
CA ASP A 176 -2.52 4.97 3.15
C ASP A 176 -1.28 4.51 2.35
N LEU A 177 -1.15 3.20 2.14
CA LEU A 177 0.05 2.60 1.53
C LEU A 177 0.02 2.68 0.00
N GLY A 178 -1.05 2.19 -0.62
CA GLY A 178 -1.21 2.18 -2.07
C GLY A 178 -1.59 3.56 -2.61
N GLY A 179 -2.71 4.12 -2.13
CA GLY A 179 -3.25 5.40 -2.61
C GLY A 179 -2.40 6.61 -2.24
N GLY A 180 -1.74 6.59 -1.07
CA GLY A 180 -0.87 7.65 -0.59
C GLY A 180 0.60 7.40 -0.89
N ALA A 181 1.23 6.51 -0.12
CA ALA A 181 2.68 6.36 -0.12
C ALA A 181 3.28 5.93 -1.45
N MET A 182 2.69 4.94 -2.13
CA MET A 182 3.22 4.46 -3.41
C MET A 182 2.99 5.48 -4.54
N TRP A 183 1.83 6.14 -4.59
CA TRP A 183 1.60 7.22 -5.55
C TRP A 183 2.53 8.40 -5.31
N ALA A 184 2.76 8.77 -4.04
CA ALA A 184 3.73 9.80 -3.69
C ALA A 184 5.16 9.42 -4.11
N ALA A 185 5.58 8.16 -3.95
CA ALA A 185 6.88 7.69 -4.43
C ALA A 185 7.02 7.86 -5.95
N ILE A 186 6.00 7.45 -6.72
CA ILE A 186 5.97 7.59 -8.18
C ILE A 186 6.06 9.08 -8.56
N ALA A 187 5.25 9.93 -7.92
CA ALA A 187 5.23 11.37 -8.22
C ALA A 187 6.56 12.07 -7.88
N ILE A 188 7.19 11.73 -6.74
CA ILE A 188 8.51 12.25 -6.37
C ILE A 188 9.57 11.82 -7.39
N LEU A 189 9.61 10.55 -7.77
CA LEU A 189 10.57 10.05 -8.76
C LEU A 189 10.38 10.74 -10.12
N ALA A 190 9.14 10.93 -10.55
CA ALA A 190 8.82 11.67 -11.77
C ALA A 190 9.24 13.16 -11.67
N ALA A 191 8.96 13.81 -10.52
CA ALA A 191 9.35 15.20 -10.29
C ALA A 191 10.88 15.39 -10.23
N LEU A 192 11.63 14.44 -9.67
CA LEU A 192 13.10 14.45 -9.69
C LEU A 192 13.63 14.39 -11.13
N LEU A 193 13.06 13.53 -11.98
CA LEU A 193 13.42 13.44 -13.40
C LEU A 193 13.06 14.71 -14.18
N ASP A 194 11.88 15.27 -13.90
CA ASP A 194 11.46 16.52 -14.56
C ASP A 194 12.32 17.69 -14.14
N ARG A 195 12.64 17.81 -12.87
CA ARG A 195 13.53 18.83 -12.31
C ARG A 195 14.92 18.83 -12.95
N ASP A 196 15.44 17.66 -13.32
CA ASP A 196 16.75 17.58 -13.99
C ASP A 196 16.72 18.19 -15.40
N ARG A 197 15.54 18.26 -16.03
CA ARG A 197 15.34 18.88 -17.35
C ARG A 197 14.98 20.37 -17.23
N THR A 198 14.14 20.73 -16.26
CA THR A 198 13.58 22.07 -16.12
C THR A 198 14.41 22.99 -15.21
N GLY A 199 15.14 22.40 -14.27
CA GLY A 199 15.82 23.11 -13.20
C GLY A 199 14.89 23.50 -12.04
N LEU A 200 13.58 23.25 -12.14
CA LEU A 200 12.57 23.71 -11.18
C LEU A 200 12.00 22.55 -10.38
N GLY A 201 11.72 22.82 -9.11
CA GLY A 201 10.94 21.94 -8.24
C GLY A 201 9.42 22.10 -8.46
N THR A 202 8.63 21.41 -7.65
CA THR A 202 7.17 21.47 -7.75
C THR A 202 6.51 21.12 -6.41
N HIS A 203 5.24 21.51 -6.25
CA HIS A 203 4.38 21.03 -5.16
C HIS A 203 3.53 19.85 -5.68
N LEU A 204 3.65 18.72 -5.01
CA LEU A 204 2.89 17.51 -5.30
C LEU A 204 1.77 17.37 -4.27
N ASP A 205 0.54 17.43 -4.72
CA ASP A 205 -0.65 17.15 -3.93
C ASP A 205 -1.06 15.68 -4.13
N ILE A 206 -0.96 14.88 -3.06
CA ILE A 206 -1.28 13.46 -3.07
C ILE A 206 -2.48 13.19 -2.16
N SER A 207 -3.61 12.97 -2.79
CA SER A 207 -4.85 12.55 -2.13
C SER A 207 -4.90 11.03 -2.00
N MET A 208 -4.94 10.52 -0.77
CA MET A 208 -5.06 9.06 -0.52
C MET A 208 -6.37 8.50 -1.08
N THR A 209 -7.44 9.30 -1.07
CA THR A 209 -8.74 8.92 -1.65
C THR A 209 -8.64 8.79 -3.17
N GLU A 210 -8.01 9.74 -3.87
CA GLU A 210 -7.87 9.70 -5.33
C GLU A 210 -6.93 8.59 -5.79
N GLY A 211 -5.82 8.38 -5.07
CA GLY A 211 -4.93 7.28 -5.35
C GLY A 211 -5.60 5.90 -5.16
N ALA A 212 -6.47 5.76 -4.16
CA ALA A 212 -7.27 4.55 -3.98
C ALA A 212 -8.33 4.40 -5.07
N LEU A 213 -9.00 5.52 -5.47
CA LEU A 213 -9.96 5.54 -6.56
C LEU A 213 -9.34 5.10 -7.88
N ALA A 214 -8.10 5.52 -8.16
CA ALA A 214 -7.38 5.14 -9.38
C ALA A 214 -7.19 3.62 -9.52
N MET A 215 -7.18 2.87 -8.40
CA MET A 215 -7.10 1.40 -8.42
C MET A 215 -8.37 0.73 -8.97
N LEU A 216 -9.50 1.45 -9.05
CA LEU A 216 -10.75 0.96 -9.66
C LEU A 216 -10.84 1.25 -11.17
N ALA A 217 -9.74 1.60 -11.83
CA ALA A 217 -9.77 2.00 -13.25
C ALA A 217 -10.39 0.93 -14.15
N SER A 218 -10.10 -0.37 -13.92
CA SER A 218 -10.70 -1.47 -14.68
C SER A 218 -12.21 -1.60 -14.45
N GLU A 219 -12.65 -1.38 -13.21
CA GLU A 219 -14.07 -1.47 -12.84
C GLU A 219 -14.90 -0.36 -13.48
N PHE A 220 -14.34 0.83 -13.62
CA PHE A 220 -14.99 1.92 -14.37
C PHE A 220 -15.13 1.58 -15.87
N GLY A 221 -14.18 0.85 -16.44
CA GLY A 221 -14.31 0.35 -17.81
C GLY A 221 -15.49 -0.61 -18.00
N ILE A 222 -15.82 -1.41 -16.97
CA ILE A 222 -17.01 -2.28 -16.97
C ILE A 222 -18.29 -1.44 -16.88
N VAL A 223 -18.34 -0.50 -15.94
CA VAL A 223 -19.51 0.40 -15.75
C VAL A 223 -19.82 1.19 -17.03
N ASP A 224 -18.79 1.60 -17.78
CA ASP A 224 -18.96 2.35 -19.02
C ASP A 224 -19.45 1.47 -20.18
N ALA A 225 -19.08 0.18 -20.17
CA ALA A 225 -19.42 -0.77 -21.23
C ALA A 225 -20.75 -1.52 -21.01
N GLU A 226 -21.19 -1.68 -19.76
CA GLU A 226 -22.36 -2.47 -19.39
C GLU A 226 -23.38 -1.67 -18.57
N PRO A 227 -24.73 -1.93 -18.76
CA PRO A 227 -25.77 -1.24 -17.99
C PRO A 227 -25.77 -1.57 -16.49
N SER A 228 -25.07 -2.63 -16.06
CA SER A 228 -25.06 -3.08 -14.68
C SER A 228 -23.77 -2.65 -13.98
N THR A 229 -23.92 -1.95 -12.86
CA THR A 229 -22.78 -1.59 -12.01
C THR A 229 -22.29 -2.83 -11.24
N PRO A 230 -20.98 -3.17 -11.30
CA PRO A 230 -20.40 -4.22 -10.47
C PRO A 230 -20.64 -3.92 -8.99
N THR A 231 -20.94 -4.96 -8.22
CA THR A 231 -21.08 -4.87 -6.76
C THR A 231 -20.16 -5.85 -6.07
N ARG A 232 -19.98 -5.70 -4.74
CA ARG A 232 -19.13 -6.63 -3.98
C ARG A 232 -19.60 -8.08 -4.11
N GLY A 233 -18.67 -8.99 -4.25
CA GLY A 233 -18.94 -10.42 -4.34
C GLY A 233 -19.59 -10.88 -5.64
N THR A 234 -19.90 -10.00 -6.61
CA THR A 234 -20.59 -10.38 -7.85
C THR A 234 -19.74 -10.27 -9.12
N GLY A 235 -18.66 -9.49 -9.07
CA GLY A 235 -17.75 -9.34 -10.21
C GLY A 235 -16.79 -10.52 -10.37
N LEU A 236 -16.19 -10.63 -11.54
CA LEU A 236 -15.27 -11.70 -11.88
C LEU A 236 -14.10 -11.84 -10.89
N LEU A 237 -13.54 -10.70 -10.44
CA LEU A 237 -12.33 -10.65 -9.62
C LEU A 237 -12.58 -10.31 -8.15
N ASN A 238 -13.83 -10.20 -7.72
CA ASN A 238 -14.17 -9.88 -6.33
C ASN A 238 -15.07 -10.91 -5.64
N GLY A 239 -15.10 -12.16 -6.17
CA GLY A 239 -15.80 -13.27 -5.56
C GLY A 239 -17.02 -13.80 -6.32
N GLY A 240 -17.46 -13.15 -7.41
CA GLY A 240 -18.60 -13.61 -8.23
C GLY A 240 -18.30 -14.91 -8.98
N ALA A 241 -17.07 -15.12 -9.42
CA ALA A 241 -16.67 -16.34 -10.11
C ALA A 241 -16.18 -17.44 -9.16
N ALA A 242 -16.66 -18.69 -9.32
CA ALA A 242 -16.19 -19.83 -8.54
C ALA A 242 -14.70 -20.11 -8.74
N ARG A 243 -14.21 -19.88 -9.94
CA ARG A 243 -12.80 -20.06 -10.32
C ARG A 243 -11.89 -18.90 -9.88
N TYR A 244 -12.44 -17.91 -9.16
CA TYR A 244 -11.69 -16.84 -8.52
C TYR A 244 -12.26 -16.58 -7.12
N GLY A 245 -11.73 -17.28 -6.13
CA GLY A 245 -12.30 -17.25 -4.78
C GLY A 245 -11.42 -17.94 -3.74
N VAL A 246 -11.91 -17.93 -2.51
CA VAL A 246 -11.25 -18.55 -1.36
C VAL A 246 -12.13 -19.68 -0.84
N TYR A 247 -11.52 -20.83 -0.54
CA TYR A 247 -12.21 -22.06 -0.14
C TYR A 247 -11.63 -22.62 1.15
N GLU A 248 -12.50 -23.01 2.07
CA GLU A 248 -12.13 -23.59 3.36
C GLU A 248 -11.70 -25.06 3.21
N THR A 249 -10.63 -25.42 3.88
CA THR A 249 -10.05 -26.75 3.94
C THR A 249 -10.50 -27.51 5.20
N SER A 250 -10.23 -28.83 5.29
CA SER A 250 -10.68 -29.67 6.40
C SER A 250 -10.14 -29.27 7.78
N ASP A 251 -9.05 -28.50 7.81
CA ASP A 251 -8.42 -28.01 9.02
C ASP A 251 -8.81 -26.56 9.39
N GLY A 252 -9.86 -26.01 8.74
CA GLY A 252 -10.35 -24.65 8.98
C GLY A 252 -9.44 -23.55 8.44
N LYS A 253 -8.42 -23.90 7.64
CA LYS A 253 -7.59 -22.98 6.89
C LYS A 253 -8.17 -22.78 5.49
N TYR A 254 -7.47 -22.04 4.62
CA TYR A 254 -8.01 -21.63 3.33
C TYR A 254 -7.04 -21.84 2.18
N LEU A 255 -7.62 -22.12 0.99
CA LEU A 255 -6.94 -22.04 -0.30
C LEU A 255 -7.51 -20.91 -1.13
N SER A 256 -6.64 -20.21 -1.85
CA SER A 256 -7.03 -19.31 -2.93
C SER A 256 -7.08 -20.07 -4.25
N VAL A 257 -8.11 -19.82 -5.05
CA VAL A 257 -8.28 -20.33 -6.41
C VAL A 257 -8.37 -19.13 -7.35
N GLY A 258 -7.47 -19.07 -8.33
CA GLY A 258 -7.40 -18.03 -9.36
C GLY A 258 -7.38 -18.62 -10.78
N ALA A 259 -8.03 -19.75 -11.01
CA ALA A 259 -8.03 -20.53 -12.24
C ALA A 259 -8.95 -19.94 -13.31
N LEU A 260 -8.73 -18.70 -13.72
CA LEU A 260 -9.61 -17.94 -14.62
C LEU A 260 -9.64 -18.48 -16.03
N GLU A 261 -8.49 -18.82 -16.59
CA GLU A 261 -8.36 -19.31 -17.97
C GLU A 261 -8.75 -20.79 -18.05
N PRO A 262 -9.35 -21.23 -19.19
CA PRO A 262 -9.81 -22.60 -19.37
C PRO A 262 -8.76 -23.67 -19.10
N GLN A 263 -7.49 -23.43 -19.45
CA GLN A 263 -6.41 -24.38 -19.22
C GLN A 263 -6.10 -24.55 -17.73
N PHE A 264 -6.12 -23.49 -16.92
CA PHE A 264 -5.88 -23.58 -15.50
C PHE A 264 -7.08 -24.21 -14.76
N LEU A 265 -8.30 -23.88 -15.18
CA LEU A 265 -9.49 -24.53 -14.66
C LEU A 265 -9.52 -26.03 -15.00
N GLY A 266 -9.09 -26.42 -16.20
CA GLY A 266 -8.97 -27.83 -16.59
C GLY A 266 -7.94 -28.58 -15.74
N ARG A 267 -6.77 -27.96 -15.47
CA ARG A 267 -5.74 -28.54 -14.59
C ARG A 267 -6.21 -28.66 -13.14
N LEU A 268 -6.89 -27.64 -12.64
CA LEU A 268 -7.49 -27.67 -11.30
C LEU A 268 -8.50 -28.82 -11.20
N ALA A 269 -9.43 -28.92 -12.14
CA ALA A 269 -10.44 -29.98 -12.15
C ALA A 269 -9.80 -31.37 -12.16
N ALA A 270 -8.77 -31.59 -12.99
CA ALA A 270 -8.02 -32.83 -13.03
C ALA A 270 -7.32 -33.12 -11.68
N ALA A 271 -6.67 -32.11 -11.08
CA ALA A 271 -5.94 -32.26 -9.82
C ALA A 271 -6.87 -32.64 -8.64
N VAL A 272 -8.08 -32.07 -8.62
CA VAL A 272 -9.04 -32.32 -7.52
C VAL A 272 -10.07 -33.42 -7.86
N GLY A 273 -10.00 -34.02 -9.05
CA GLY A 273 -10.89 -35.12 -9.48
C GLY A 273 -12.30 -34.66 -9.83
N LEU A 274 -12.47 -33.42 -10.36
CA LEU A 274 -13.77 -32.92 -10.78
C LEU A 274 -13.99 -33.07 -12.29
N GLU A 275 -15.23 -33.41 -12.66
CA GLU A 275 -15.70 -33.34 -14.03
C GLU A 275 -16.35 -31.97 -14.30
N LEU A 276 -15.73 -31.16 -15.17
CA LEU A 276 -16.31 -29.90 -15.62
C LEU A 276 -17.52 -30.18 -16.52
N ARG A 277 -18.71 -29.87 -16.05
CA ARG A 277 -19.96 -30.06 -16.84
C ARG A 277 -20.44 -28.68 -17.33
N PRO A 278 -20.52 -28.49 -18.64
CA PRO A 278 -21.19 -27.32 -19.19
C PRO A 278 -22.70 -27.42 -18.92
N GLY A 279 -23.30 -26.38 -18.31
CA GLY A 279 -24.73 -26.38 -18.04
C GLY A 279 -25.23 -25.04 -17.45
N PRO A 280 -26.54 -24.82 -17.41
CA PRO A 280 -27.16 -23.57 -16.98
C PRO A 280 -27.03 -23.21 -15.49
N GLY A 281 -26.29 -23.99 -14.72
CA GLY A 281 -25.93 -23.69 -13.32
C GLY A 281 -24.44 -23.47 -13.11
N GLY A 282 -23.68 -23.38 -14.18
CA GLY A 282 -22.22 -23.51 -14.30
C GLY A 282 -21.38 -23.02 -13.13
N ASP A 283 -21.44 -21.74 -12.79
CA ASP A 283 -20.55 -21.18 -11.78
C ASP A 283 -20.99 -21.53 -10.34
N ALA A 284 -22.28 -21.49 -10.05
CA ALA A 284 -22.79 -21.88 -8.72
C ALA A 284 -22.60 -23.38 -8.45
N ASP A 285 -22.73 -24.21 -9.47
CA ASP A 285 -22.46 -25.65 -9.36
C ASP A 285 -20.98 -25.93 -9.14
N LEU A 286 -20.11 -25.29 -9.91
CA LEU A 286 -18.66 -25.36 -9.74
C LEU A 286 -18.24 -24.92 -8.33
N ARG A 287 -18.82 -23.85 -7.81
CA ARG A 287 -18.55 -23.38 -6.44
C ARG A 287 -18.90 -24.44 -5.40
N ARG A 288 -20.08 -25.07 -5.51
CA ARG A 288 -20.47 -26.17 -4.60
C ARG A 288 -19.51 -27.38 -4.68
N GLN A 289 -19.11 -27.75 -5.89
CA GLN A 289 -18.18 -28.84 -6.10
C GLN A 289 -16.78 -28.53 -5.54
N LEU A 290 -16.23 -27.34 -5.80
CA LEU A 290 -14.96 -26.91 -5.24
C LEU A 290 -15.01 -26.84 -3.72
N THR A 291 -16.06 -26.27 -3.14
CA THR A 291 -16.26 -26.25 -1.68
C THR A 291 -16.24 -27.65 -1.11
N GLY A 292 -17.00 -28.59 -1.70
CA GLY A 292 -17.07 -29.97 -1.21
C GLY A 292 -15.74 -30.72 -1.32
N VAL A 293 -15.03 -30.60 -2.43
CA VAL A 293 -13.77 -31.33 -2.63
C VAL A 293 -12.62 -30.72 -1.82
N ILE A 294 -12.51 -29.38 -1.75
CA ILE A 294 -11.43 -28.71 -1.01
C ILE A 294 -11.56 -28.99 0.50
N ALA A 295 -12.77 -29.11 1.04
CA ALA A 295 -13.02 -29.49 2.42
C ALA A 295 -12.57 -30.95 2.77
N THR A 296 -12.11 -31.75 1.81
CA THR A 296 -11.72 -33.15 2.07
C THR A 296 -10.28 -33.34 2.56
N LYS A 297 -9.41 -32.33 2.41
CA LYS A 297 -8.01 -32.41 2.84
C LYS A 297 -7.63 -31.13 3.57
N THR A 298 -6.54 -31.19 4.31
CA THR A 298 -5.92 -29.98 4.93
C THR A 298 -5.34 -29.05 3.88
N ARG A 299 -5.16 -27.77 4.25
CA ARG A 299 -4.52 -26.76 3.40
C ARG A 299 -3.16 -27.24 2.87
N ASP A 300 -2.33 -27.77 3.74
CA ASP A 300 -0.97 -28.19 3.39
C ASP A 300 -0.93 -29.46 2.53
N GLU A 301 -1.90 -30.35 2.67
CA GLU A 301 -2.07 -31.49 1.75
C GLU A 301 -2.47 -31.00 0.37
N TRP A 302 -3.43 -30.08 0.26
CA TRP A 302 -3.81 -29.49 -1.01
C TRP A 302 -2.67 -28.70 -1.64
N ALA A 303 -1.93 -27.89 -0.87
CA ALA A 303 -0.79 -27.13 -1.38
C ALA A 303 0.24 -28.05 -2.07
N ARG A 304 0.52 -29.24 -1.48
CA ARG A 304 1.43 -30.22 -2.10
C ARG A 304 0.86 -30.83 -3.38
N VAL A 305 -0.40 -31.17 -3.40
CA VAL A 305 -1.06 -31.75 -4.60
C VAL A 305 -1.11 -30.71 -5.72
N LEU A 306 -1.54 -29.49 -5.43
CA LEU A 306 -1.78 -28.45 -6.44
C LEU A 306 -0.49 -27.84 -7.00
N ALA A 307 0.61 -27.85 -6.23
CA ALA A 307 1.92 -27.38 -6.68
C ALA A 307 2.44 -28.10 -7.95
N GLU A 308 2.02 -29.36 -8.16
CA GLU A 308 2.44 -30.16 -9.31
C GLU A 308 1.62 -29.90 -10.58
N HIS A 309 0.52 -29.13 -10.46
CA HIS A 309 -0.47 -28.99 -11.54
C HIS A 309 -0.49 -27.63 -12.22
N ASP A 310 0.25 -26.61 -11.71
CA ASP A 310 0.27 -25.24 -12.28
C ASP A 310 -1.15 -24.75 -12.60
N CYS A 311 -2.02 -24.70 -11.58
CA CYS A 311 -3.46 -24.42 -11.72
C CYS A 311 -3.94 -23.14 -11.02
N CYS A 312 -3.04 -22.22 -10.70
CA CYS A 312 -3.31 -20.95 -10.04
C CYS A 312 -4.02 -21.11 -8.69
N CYS A 313 -3.56 -22.06 -7.87
CA CYS A 313 -4.09 -22.30 -6.53
C CYS A 313 -2.96 -22.28 -5.51
N GLU A 314 -3.15 -21.48 -4.44
CA GLU A 314 -2.12 -21.30 -3.42
C GLU A 314 -2.72 -21.34 -2.01
N PRO A 315 -1.95 -21.80 -0.99
CA PRO A 315 -2.40 -21.72 0.40
C PRO A 315 -2.51 -20.24 0.86
N VAL A 316 -3.57 -19.93 1.59
CA VAL A 316 -3.65 -18.66 2.31
C VAL A 316 -2.79 -18.79 3.57
N LEU A 317 -1.70 -18.02 3.64
CA LEU A 317 -0.73 -18.06 4.73
C LEU A 317 -1.09 -17.04 5.82
N GLU A 318 -0.88 -17.42 7.08
CA GLU A 318 -0.92 -16.51 8.22
C GLU A 318 0.43 -15.75 8.37
N LEU A 319 0.42 -14.63 9.11
CA LEU A 319 1.61 -13.77 9.23
C LEU A 319 2.84 -14.47 9.81
N ASP A 320 2.64 -15.37 10.75
CA ASP A 320 3.72 -16.15 11.40
C ASP A 320 4.29 -17.25 10.50
N GLU A 321 3.56 -17.67 9.47
CA GLU A 321 4.01 -18.66 8.49
C GLU A 321 4.89 -18.07 7.39
N LEU A 322 4.80 -16.73 7.16
CA LEU A 322 5.47 -16.06 6.03
C LEU A 322 7.00 -16.20 6.04
N PRO A 323 7.71 -16.02 7.19
CA PRO A 323 9.19 -16.10 7.19
C PRO A 323 9.73 -17.47 6.79
N ASP A 324 9.01 -18.54 7.15
CA ASP A 324 9.43 -19.91 6.92
C ASP A 324 8.98 -20.47 5.57
N HIS A 325 8.07 -19.78 4.88
CA HIS A 325 7.58 -20.22 3.58
C HIS A 325 8.69 -20.20 2.52
N ALA A 326 8.82 -21.26 1.72
CA ALA A 326 9.91 -21.48 0.77
C ALA A 326 10.08 -20.29 -0.20
N LEU A 327 8.98 -19.74 -0.72
CA LEU A 327 9.00 -18.59 -1.61
C LEU A 327 9.74 -17.38 -1.00
N HIS A 328 9.40 -17.05 0.24
CA HIS A 328 9.96 -15.86 0.92
C HIS A 328 11.39 -16.09 1.36
N ARG A 329 11.69 -17.27 1.89
CA ARG A 329 13.03 -17.67 2.32
C ARG A 329 14.02 -17.68 1.16
N GLU A 330 13.69 -18.33 0.05
CA GLU A 330 14.56 -18.39 -1.14
C GLU A 330 14.75 -17.03 -1.82
N ARG A 331 13.76 -16.15 -1.71
CA ARG A 331 13.87 -14.79 -2.23
C ARG A 331 14.54 -13.82 -1.26
N GLY A 332 14.81 -14.23 -0.01
CA GLY A 332 15.44 -13.39 1.00
C GLY A 332 14.57 -12.16 1.35
N VAL A 333 13.24 -12.35 1.44
CA VAL A 333 12.29 -11.25 1.70
C VAL A 333 12.41 -10.76 3.13
N PHE A 334 12.64 -11.69 4.08
CA PHE A 334 12.85 -11.40 5.49
C PHE A 334 14.33 -11.39 5.79
N PHE A 335 14.79 -10.39 6.52
CA PHE A 335 16.18 -10.24 6.94
C PHE A 335 16.24 -9.54 8.31
N GLU A 336 17.26 -9.85 9.07
CA GLU A 336 17.51 -9.20 10.35
C GLU A 336 18.25 -7.88 10.14
N ILE A 337 17.85 -6.87 10.90
CA ILE A 337 18.55 -5.59 10.98
C ILE A 337 19.29 -5.58 12.31
N PRO A 338 20.63 -5.48 12.32
CA PRO A 338 21.37 -5.33 13.57
C PRO A 338 20.93 -4.07 14.33
N ASP A 339 20.84 -4.17 15.66
CA ASP A 339 20.56 -3.04 16.55
C ASP A 339 21.68 -1.99 16.52
#